data_17ea6110377b86c746eb7d53af4fac31
#
_entry.id   17ea6110377b86c746eb7d53af4fac31
#
_cell.length_a   1.000
_cell.length_b   1.000
_cell.length_c   1.000
_cell.angle_alpha   90.00
_cell.angle_beta   90.00
_cell.angle_gamma   90.00
#
_symmetry.space_group_name_H-M   'P 1'
#
loop_
_entity.id
_entity.type
_entity.pdbx_description
1 polymer ?
#
loop_
_entity_poly.entity_id
_entity_poly.type
_entity_poly.pdbx_seq_one_letter_code
_entity_poly.pdbx_strand_id
1 'polypeptide(L)'
;MSWLRRALVLLILLAAAAEAGVSVAQAHPHVWIVSRSEVLYAPDGTVTGVRHAWRFDDAFSAYAVQGLTTKEKGVYSREDLAPLAQTNVESLKEFAYFTFAKVEGKKQKFLEPIDYHLEYKDAALTLFFTLPLKTPVKTQELSLEVYDPSYFIEFTFEDKDPVKL
;
A
#
# COMPACT_ATOMS: atom_id res chain seq x y z
N MET A 1 -15.05 -39.59 45.73
CA MET A 1 -15.43 -39.03 44.43
C MET A 1 -15.32 -40.14 43.39
N SER A 2 -16.41 -40.44 42.69
CA SER A 2 -16.42 -41.55 41.70
C SER A 2 -15.48 -41.22 40.52
N TRP A 3 -14.89 -42.24 39.95
CA TRP A 3 -14.02 -42.18 38.78
C TRP A 3 -14.64 -41.34 37.63
N LEU A 4 -15.94 -41.46 37.39
CA LEU A 4 -16.72 -40.68 36.46
C LEU A 4 -16.66 -39.15 36.73
N ARG A 5 -16.72 -38.72 37.99
CA ARG A 5 -16.62 -37.27 38.32
C ARG A 5 -15.21 -36.72 38.03
N ARG A 6 -14.15 -37.52 38.27
CA ARG A 6 -12.76 -37.11 37.95
C ARG A 6 -12.55 -37.01 36.46
N ALA A 7 -13.09 -37.96 35.66
CA ALA A 7 -13.01 -37.92 34.20
C ALA A 7 -13.78 -36.72 33.62
N LEU A 8 -14.96 -36.39 34.15
CA LEU A 8 -15.74 -35.24 33.72
C LEU A 8 -15.04 -33.90 34.02
N VAL A 9 -14.43 -33.76 35.18
CA VAL A 9 -13.67 -32.55 35.55
C VAL A 9 -12.44 -32.38 34.67
N LEU A 10 -11.72 -33.46 34.35
CA LEU A 10 -10.57 -33.42 33.42
C LEU A 10 -11.00 -33.03 32.01
N LEU A 11 -12.13 -33.53 31.50
CA LEU A 11 -12.68 -33.15 30.19
C LEU A 11 -13.07 -31.67 30.15
N ILE A 12 -13.68 -31.14 31.19
CA ILE A 12 -14.05 -29.72 31.27
C ILE A 12 -12.81 -28.83 31.33
N LEU A 13 -11.77 -29.24 32.08
CA LEU A 13 -10.51 -28.49 32.15
C LEU A 13 -9.74 -28.53 30.84
N LEU A 14 -9.76 -29.63 30.09
CA LEU A 14 -9.18 -29.73 28.76
C LEU A 14 -9.94 -28.87 27.74
N ALA A 15 -11.27 -28.88 27.80
CA ALA A 15 -12.09 -28.01 26.94
C ALA A 15 -11.83 -26.51 27.24
N ALA A 16 -11.77 -26.12 28.52
CA ALA A 16 -11.47 -24.74 28.90
C ALA A 16 -10.03 -24.30 28.51
N ALA A 17 -9.06 -25.24 28.54
CA ALA A 17 -7.69 -24.97 28.09
C ALA A 17 -7.60 -24.84 26.57
N ALA A 18 -8.43 -25.52 25.79
CA ALA A 18 -8.51 -25.39 24.35
C ALA A 18 -9.07 -24.02 23.91
N GLU A 19 -9.99 -23.45 24.66
CA GLU A 19 -10.57 -22.12 24.38
C GLU A 19 -9.60 -20.97 24.74
N ALA A 20 -8.71 -21.16 25.71
CA ALA A 20 -7.74 -20.14 26.15
C ALA A 20 -6.56 -19.93 25.18
N GLY A 21 -6.40 -20.78 24.16
CA GLY A 21 -5.26 -20.78 23.25
C GLY A 21 -5.52 -20.19 21.87
N VAL A 22 -6.75 -19.78 21.53
CA VAL A 22 -7.04 -19.13 20.25
C VAL A 22 -6.84 -17.62 20.36
N SER A 23 -5.59 -17.19 20.46
CA SER A 23 -5.26 -15.83 20.05
C SER A 23 -5.47 -15.79 18.55
N VAL A 24 -6.43 -14.99 18.07
CA VAL A 24 -6.54 -14.64 16.65
C VAL A 24 -5.21 -13.96 16.31
N ALA A 25 -4.32 -14.69 15.64
CA ALA A 25 -3.13 -14.10 15.08
C ALA A 25 -3.62 -13.11 14.00
N GLN A 26 -3.58 -11.84 14.35
CA GLN A 26 -3.80 -10.76 13.38
C GLN A 26 -2.57 -10.75 12.45
N ALA A 27 -2.65 -11.51 11.36
CA ALA A 27 -1.53 -11.70 10.44
C ALA A 27 -1.39 -10.55 9.43
N HIS A 28 -2.34 -9.62 9.36
CA HIS A 28 -2.41 -8.53 8.37
C HIS A 28 -3.03 -7.26 8.98
N PRO A 29 -2.66 -6.07 8.49
CA PRO A 29 -1.66 -5.76 7.47
C PRO A 29 -0.21 -5.76 8.02
N HIS A 30 0.78 -5.86 7.10
CA HIS A 30 2.22 -5.79 7.43
C HIS A 30 2.86 -4.46 7.04
N VAL A 31 2.21 -3.67 6.21
CA VAL A 31 2.66 -2.36 5.72
C VAL A 31 1.46 -1.42 5.74
N TRP A 32 1.67 -0.20 6.24
CA TRP A 32 0.68 0.87 6.21
C TRP A 32 1.14 1.98 5.29
N ILE A 33 0.25 2.40 4.39
CA ILE A 33 0.52 3.47 3.43
C ILE A 33 -0.54 4.56 3.58
N VAL A 34 -0.09 5.78 3.79
CA VAL A 34 -0.93 6.97 3.61
C VAL A 34 -0.78 7.43 2.17
N SER A 35 -1.88 7.35 1.42
CA SER A 35 -1.93 7.64 -0.01
C SER A 35 -2.51 9.02 -0.29
N ARG A 36 -1.88 9.73 -1.21
CA ARG A 36 -2.42 10.90 -1.88
C ARG A 36 -2.38 10.69 -3.38
N SER A 37 -3.46 11.05 -4.07
CA SER A 37 -3.59 10.88 -5.51
C SER A 37 -3.93 12.20 -6.19
N GLU A 38 -3.48 12.37 -7.43
CA GLU A 38 -3.83 13.48 -8.30
C GLU A 38 -4.28 12.91 -9.65
N VAL A 39 -5.47 13.28 -10.10
CA VAL A 39 -5.96 12.94 -11.45
C VAL A 39 -5.35 13.92 -12.42
N LEU A 40 -4.69 13.40 -13.44
CA LEU A 40 -3.99 14.22 -14.44
C LEU A 40 -4.87 14.46 -15.66
N TYR A 41 -4.93 15.72 -16.08
CA TYR A 41 -5.69 16.17 -17.22
C TYR A 41 -4.80 16.79 -18.29
N ALA A 42 -5.14 16.54 -19.54
CA ALA A 42 -4.67 17.36 -20.67
C ALA A 42 -5.41 18.72 -20.68
N PRO A 43 -4.89 19.73 -21.41
CA PRO A 43 -5.51 21.06 -21.46
C PRO A 43 -6.97 21.07 -21.96
N ASP A 44 -7.39 20.06 -22.71
CA ASP A 44 -8.75 19.91 -23.22
C ASP A 44 -9.71 19.19 -22.25
N GLY A 45 -9.23 18.87 -21.03
CA GLY A 45 -9.99 18.15 -19.99
C GLY A 45 -10.00 16.63 -20.13
N THR A 46 -9.18 16.06 -21.04
CA THR A 46 -9.02 14.61 -21.16
C THR A 46 -8.22 14.07 -19.99
N VAL A 47 -8.71 13.05 -19.29
CA VAL A 47 -7.99 12.33 -18.24
C VAL A 47 -6.86 11.54 -18.88
N THR A 48 -5.62 11.78 -18.43
CA THR A 48 -4.40 11.18 -19.01
C THR A 48 -3.75 10.16 -18.08
N GLY A 49 -4.02 10.23 -16.78
CA GLY A 49 -3.41 9.34 -15.81
C GLY A 49 -3.69 9.73 -14.37
N VAL A 50 -2.96 9.09 -13.47
CA VAL A 50 -3.00 9.37 -12.02
C VAL A 50 -1.57 9.47 -11.52
N ARG A 51 -1.29 10.47 -10.69
CA ARG A 51 -0.04 10.59 -9.94
C ARG A 51 -0.30 10.23 -8.50
N HIS A 52 0.56 9.40 -7.92
CA HIS A 52 0.51 9.01 -6.51
C HIS A 52 1.68 9.56 -5.72
N ALA A 53 1.42 9.80 -4.42
CA ALA A 53 2.41 9.93 -3.38
C ALA A 53 2.00 8.97 -2.26
N TRP A 54 2.80 7.92 -2.02
CA TRP A 54 2.54 6.88 -1.03
C TRP A 54 3.58 6.98 0.08
N ARG A 55 3.15 7.47 1.23
CA ARG A 55 3.99 7.54 2.42
C ARG A 55 3.86 6.24 3.21
N PHE A 56 4.95 5.53 3.33
CA PHE A 56 5.05 4.29 4.10
C PHE A 56 5.17 4.57 5.60
N ASP A 57 4.78 3.60 6.40
CA ASP A 57 5.01 3.63 7.84
C ASP A 57 6.50 3.64 8.20
N ASP A 58 6.80 4.02 9.45
CA ASP A 58 8.17 4.20 9.92
C ASP A 58 8.93 2.86 9.99
N ALA A 59 8.25 1.76 10.32
CA ALA A 59 8.87 0.44 10.44
C ALA A 59 9.30 -0.10 9.08
N PHE A 60 8.41 -0.05 8.08
CA PHE A 60 8.74 -0.40 6.70
C PHE A 60 9.84 0.52 6.16
N SER A 61 9.73 1.82 6.39
CA SER A 61 10.70 2.81 5.90
C SER A 61 12.10 2.54 6.46
N ALA A 62 12.21 2.28 7.76
CA ALA A 62 13.48 1.94 8.41
C ALA A 62 14.07 0.63 7.88
N TYR A 63 13.22 -0.37 7.63
CA TYR A 63 13.64 -1.64 7.03
C TYR A 63 14.14 -1.47 5.60
N ALA A 64 13.41 -0.73 4.78
CA ALA A 64 13.69 -0.57 3.35
C ALA A 64 15.03 0.14 3.07
N VAL A 65 15.47 1.03 3.96
CA VAL A 65 16.75 1.73 3.81
C VAL A 65 17.93 1.02 4.47
N GLN A 66 17.71 -0.15 5.09
CA GLN A 66 18.81 -0.92 5.69
C GLN A 66 19.81 -1.33 4.62
N GLY A 67 21.10 -1.09 4.93
CA GLY A 67 22.20 -1.44 4.05
C GLY A 67 22.45 -0.46 2.89
N LEU A 68 21.64 0.58 2.74
CA LEU A 68 21.96 1.65 1.80
C LEU A 68 23.17 2.45 2.30
N THR A 69 24.14 2.62 1.43
CA THR A 69 25.33 3.45 1.72
C THR A 69 25.02 4.88 1.34
N THR A 70 25.17 5.81 2.28
CA THR A 70 24.96 7.24 2.07
C THR A 70 26.16 8.03 2.53
N LYS A 71 26.31 9.26 2.01
CA LYS A 71 27.41 10.16 2.41
C LYS A 71 27.26 10.64 3.85
N GLU A 72 26.05 10.81 4.30
CA GLU A 72 25.67 11.24 5.65
C GLU A 72 24.62 10.31 6.20
N LYS A 73 24.85 9.79 7.41
CA LYS A 73 23.96 8.81 8.04
C LYS A 73 22.54 9.35 8.20
N GLY A 74 21.55 8.64 7.65
CA GLY A 74 20.14 9.00 7.72
C GLY A 74 19.70 10.09 6.73
N VAL A 75 20.60 10.54 5.85
CA VAL A 75 20.29 11.47 4.75
C VAL A 75 20.45 10.73 3.44
N TYR A 76 19.36 10.61 2.69
CA TYR A 76 19.31 9.89 1.43
C TYR A 76 18.97 10.86 0.30
N SER A 77 19.86 10.95 -0.68
CA SER A 77 19.58 11.68 -1.91
C SER A 77 18.64 10.89 -2.82
N ARG A 78 18.09 11.52 -3.83
CA ARG A 78 17.28 10.86 -4.84
C ARG A 78 18.08 9.80 -5.60
N GLU A 79 19.35 10.05 -5.84
CA GLU A 79 20.30 9.12 -6.48
C GLU A 79 20.56 7.88 -5.61
N ASP A 80 20.73 8.06 -4.29
CA ASP A 80 20.91 6.95 -3.35
C ASP A 80 19.67 6.04 -3.30
N LEU A 81 18.48 6.63 -3.44
CA LEU A 81 17.21 5.92 -3.41
C LEU A 81 16.75 5.39 -4.79
N ALA A 82 17.39 5.77 -5.89
CA ALA A 82 16.94 5.41 -7.23
C ALA A 82 16.85 3.89 -7.47
N PRO A 83 17.82 3.05 -7.05
CA PRO A 83 17.69 1.60 -7.20
C PRO A 83 16.52 1.00 -6.41
N LEU A 84 16.25 1.55 -5.21
CA LEU A 84 15.12 1.13 -4.40
C LEU A 84 13.79 1.55 -5.03
N ALA A 85 13.71 2.76 -5.59
CA ALA A 85 12.53 3.23 -6.32
C ALA A 85 12.21 2.34 -7.53
N GLN A 86 13.23 1.98 -8.30
CA GLN A 86 13.13 1.05 -9.44
C GLN A 86 12.55 -0.29 -8.98
N THR A 87 13.15 -0.91 -7.96
CA THR A 87 12.69 -2.20 -7.43
C THR A 87 11.25 -2.14 -6.95
N ASN A 88 10.85 -1.05 -6.28
CA ASN A 88 9.48 -0.89 -5.81
C ASN A 88 8.49 -0.86 -6.98
N VAL A 89 8.69 0.00 -7.99
CA VAL A 89 7.72 0.11 -9.10
C VAL A 89 7.67 -1.15 -9.96
N GLU A 90 8.79 -1.86 -10.11
CA GLU A 90 8.81 -3.15 -10.81
C GLU A 90 7.99 -4.21 -10.07
N SER A 91 8.13 -4.29 -8.75
CA SER A 91 7.36 -5.22 -7.91
C SER A 91 5.87 -4.92 -7.91
N LEU A 92 5.48 -3.63 -7.96
CA LEU A 92 4.08 -3.21 -7.98
C LEU A 92 3.35 -3.62 -9.26
N LYS A 93 4.07 -3.92 -10.34
CA LYS A 93 3.48 -4.31 -11.63
C LYS A 93 2.61 -5.56 -11.52
N GLU A 94 3.04 -6.55 -10.74
CA GLU A 94 2.29 -7.81 -10.55
C GLU A 94 0.95 -7.60 -9.84
N PHE A 95 0.82 -6.51 -9.09
CA PHE A 95 -0.35 -6.13 -8.32
C PHE A 95 -1.20 -5.03 -8.98
N ALA A 96 -0.99 -4.78 -10.28
CA ALA A 96 -1.65 -3.68 -11.01
C ALA A 96 -1.46 -2.32 -10.31
N TYR A 97 -0.30 -2.14 -9.66
CA TYR A 97 0.03 -0.94 -8.88
C TYR A 97 -0.99 -0.60 -7.80
N PHE A 98 -1.75 -1.58 -7.31
CA PHE A 98 -2.86 -1.42 -6.36
C PHE A 98 -3.83 -0.29 -6.74
N THR A 99 -3.90 0.05 -8.02
CA THR A 99 -4.65 1.19 -8.55
C THR A 99 -5.66 0.72 -9.58
N PHE A 100 -6.93 0.98 -9.33
CA PHE A 100 -8.03 0.53 -10.17
C PHE A 100 -8.89 1.72 -10.58
N ALA A 101 -9.05 1.92 -11.88
CA ALA A 101 -9.87 3.00 -12.41
C ALA A 101 -11.03 2.46 -13.25
N LYS A 102 -12.18 3.16 -13.17
CA LYS A 102 -13.34 2.92 -14.02
C LYS A 102 -13.84 4.26 -14.59
N VAL A 103 -14.18 4.26 -15.83
CA VAL A 103 -14.85 5.37 -16.52
C VAL A 103 -16.21 4.88 -16.97
N GLU A 104 -17.26 5.54 -16.50
CA GLU A 104 -18.65 5.12 -16.78
C GLU A 104 -18.85 3.62 -16.48
N GLY A 105 -18.30 3.13 -15.38
CA GLY A 105 -18.34 1.73 -14.95
C GLY A 105 -17.39 0.78 -15.68
N LYS A 106 -16.70 1.21 -16.74
CA LYS A 106 -15.77 0.38 -17.53
C LYS A 106 -14.36 0.48 -16.97
N LYS A 107 -13.74 -0.67 -16.65
CA LYS A 107 -12.35 -0.75 -16.17
C LYS A 107 -11.38 -0.13 -17.17
N GLN A 108 -10.49 0.69 -16.67
CA GLN A 108 -9.38 1.29 -17.41
C GLN A 108 -8.09 0.49 -17.16
N LYS A 109 -7.13 0.64 -18.09
CA LYS A 109 -5.79 0.06 -17.95
C LYS A 109 -4.76 1.16 -17.86
N PHE A 110 -3.76 0.97 -17.02
CA PHE A 110 -2.59 1.82 -16.93
C PHE A 110 -1.42 1.26 -17.74
N LEU A 111 -0.52 2.13 -18.16
CA LEU A 111 0.80 1.81 -18.66
C LEU A 111 1.77 1.66 -17.48
N GLU A 112 3.03 1.33 -17.77
CA GLU A 112 4.08 1.32 -16.77
C GLU A 112 4.29 2.71 -16.16
N PRO A 113 4.67 2.78 -14.87
CA PRO A 113 4.89 4.03 -14.19
C PRO A 113 6.00 4.86 -14.85
N ILE A 114 5.79 6.15 -14.87
CA ILE A 114 6.79 7.15 -15.27
C ILE A 114 7.00 8.13 -14.12
N ASP A 115 8.06 8.93 -14.20
CA ASP A 115 8.40 9.99 -13.24
C ASP A 115 8.39 9.50 -11.78
N TYR A 116 8.92 8.29 -11.55
CA TYR A 116 8.96 7.73 -10.21
C TYR A 116 10.26 8.04 -9.48
N HIS A 117 10.13 8.23 -8.18
CA HIS A 117 11.27 8.40 -7.26
C HIS A 117 10.82 8.16 -5.81
N LEU A 118 11.80 7.96 -4.94
CA LEU A 118 11.60 7.93 -3.50
C LEU A 118 12.18 9.20 -2.85
N GLU A 119 11.52 9.64 -1.80
CA GLU A 119 12.04 10.64 -0.85
C GLU A 119 12.03 10.03 0.54
N TYR A 120 13.08 10.30 1.33
CA TYR A 120 13.13 9.94 2.75
C TYR A 120 13.14 11.21 3.58
N LYS A 121 12.07 11.41 4.32
CA LYS A 121 11.88 12.58 5.16
C LYS A 121 11.08 12.22 6.41
N ASP A 122 11.46 12.82 7.56
CA ASP A 122 10.78 12.61 8.84
C ASP A 122 10.61 11.10 9.17
N ALA A 123 11.70 10.34 9.01
CA ALA A 123 11.81 8.90 9.23
C ALA A 123 10.89 8.03 8.33
N ALA A 124 10.29 8.59 7.31
CA ALA A 124 9.41 7.87 6.39
C ALA A 124 9.86 7.99 4.93
N LEU A 125 9.71 6.89 4.18
CA LEU A 125 9.80 6.86 2.73
C LEU A 125 8.48 7.32 2.12
N THR A 126 8.59 8.09 1.03
CA THR A 126 7.43 8.40 0.18
C THR A 126 7.79 8.03 -1.26
N LEU A 127 7.00 7.14 -1.85
CA LEU A 127 7.12 6.78 -3.27
C LEU A 127 6.21 7.69 -4.09
N PHE A 128 6.79 8.43 -5.00
CA PHE A 128 6.10 9.21 -6.02
C PHE A 128 6.16 8.46 -7.34
N PHE A 129 5.05 8.37 -8.04
CA PHE A 129 5.00 7.78 -9.37
C PHE A 129 3.75 8.21 -10.12
N THR A 130 3.84 8.23 -11.44
CA THR A 130 2.73 8.55 -12.34
C THR A 130 2.33 7.31 -13.14
N LEU A 131 1.04 6.99 -13.14
CA LEU A 131 0.43 5.93 -13.94
C LEU A 131 -0.32 6.55 -15.11
N PRO A 132 0.21 6.55 -16.33
CA PRO A 132 -0.53 6.99 -17.50
C PRO A 132 -1.67 6.03 -17.82
N LEU A 133 -2.84 6.53 -18.17
CA LEU A 133 -3.88 5.70 -18.76
C LEU A 133 -3.42 5.18 -20.12
N LYS A 134 -3.64 3.88 -20.37
CA LYS A 134 -3.34 3.28 -21.69
C LYS A 134 -4.11 3.98 -22.82
N THR A 135 -5.31 4.42 -22.52
CA THR A 135 -6.15 5.18 -23.44
C THR A 135 -6.70 6.40 -22.70
N PRO A 136 -6.15 7.60 -22.94
CA PRO A 136 -6.71 8.82 -22.39
C PRO A 136 -8.19 8.99 -22.76
N VAL A 137 -8.99 9.52 -21.83
CA VAL A 137 -10.44 9.55 -22.00
C VAL A 137 -11.03 10.85 -21.48
N LYS A 138 -12.00 11.38 -22.20
CA LYS A 138 -12.81 12.53 -21.78
C LYS A 138 -14.07 11.97 -21.10
N THR A 139 -14.27 12.30 -19.84
CA THR A 139 -15.38 11.78 -19.04
C THR A 139 -15.83 12.77 -18.00
N GLN A 140 -17.08 12.63 -17.56
CA GLN A 140 -17.63 13.33 -16.40
C GLN A 140 -17.68 12.43 -15.15
N GLU A 141 -17.38 11.11 -15.31
CA GLU A 141 -17.41 10.14 -14.22
C GLU A 141 -16.15 9.28 -14.26
N LEU A 142 -15.33 9.43 -13.24
CA LEU A 142 -14.15 8.61 -12.99
C LEU A 142 -14.25 8.04 -11.57
N SER A 143 -14.18 6.71 -11.44
CA SER A 143 -13.96 6.05 -10.17
C SER A 143 -12.49 5.66 -10.08
N LEU A 144 -11.84 5.99 -8.95
CA LEU A 144 -10.47 5.62 -8.63
C LEU A 144 -10.44 4.91 -7.29
N GLU A 145 -9.89 3.72 -7.27
CA GLU A 145 -9.75 2.88 -6.08
C GLU A 145 -8.27 2.55 -5.88
N VAL A 146 -7.76 2.69 -4.66
CA VAL A 146 -6.39 2.30 -4.28
C VAL A 146 -6.50 1.35 -3.10
N TYR A 147 -6.17 0.07 -3.33
CA TYR A 147 -6.25 -0.95 -2.29
C TYR A 147 -5.47 -2.21 -2.65
N ASP A 148 -5.10 -2.98 -1.64
CA ASP A 148 -4.52 -4.31 -1.79
C ASP A 148 -5.59 -5.38 -1.54
N PRO A 149 -5.99 -6.18 -2.56
CA PRO A 149 -6.98 -7.24 -2.38
C PRO A 149 -6.49 -8.40 -1.49
N SER A 150 -5.20 -8.50 -1.21
CA SER A 150 -4.63 -9.51 -0.32
C SER A 150 -4.62 -9.08 1.15
N TYR A 151 -4.93 -7.80 1.45
CA TYR A 151 -4.85 -7.20 2.78
C TYR A 151 -3.45 -7.19 3.41
N PHE A 152 -2.40 -7.43 2.64
CA PHE A 152 -1.03 -7.34 3.13
C PHE A 152 -0.61 -5.89 3.39
N ILE A 153 -1.09 -4.98 2.56
CA ILE A 153 -0.90 -3.53 2.68
C ILE A 153 -2.22 -2.87 3.01
N GLU A 154 -2.24 -2.06 4.06
CA GLU A 154 -3.35 -1.16 4.35
C GLU A 154 -3.10 0.20 3.72
N PHE A 155 -4.03 0.62 2.85
CA PHE A 155 -4.04 1.95 2.27
C PHE A 155 -5.06 2.82 3.01
N THR A 156 -4.60 3.95 3.53
CA THR A 156 -5.45 5.04 3.99
C THR A 156 -5.19 6.27 3.12
N PHE A 157 -6.17 7.15 3.03
CA PHE A 157 -5.97 8.44 2.36
C PHE A 157 -5.60 9.51 3.36
N GLU A 158 -4.83 10.52 2.90
CA GLU A 158 -4.57 11.70 3.73
C GLU A 158 -5.89 12.39 4.13
N ASP A 159 -5.92 12.96 5.36
CA ASP A 159 -7.11 13.65 5.88
C ASP A 159 -7.44 14.93 5.09
N LYS A 160 -6.41 15.58 4.53
CA LYS A 160 -6.57 16.81 3.75
C LYS A 160 -6.17 16.58 2.31
N ASP A 161 -7.07 16.94 1.39
CA ASP A 161 -6.84 16.86 -0.05
C ASP A 161 -6.35 15.48 -0.51
N PRO A 162 -7.04 14.38 -0.12
CA PRO A 162 -6.62 13.01 -0.43
C PRO A 162 -6.55 12.78 -1.94
N VAL A 163 -7.43 13.43 -2.69
CA VAL A 163 -7.47 13.40 -4.15
C VAL A 163 -7.51 14.82 -4.69
N LYS A 164 -6.56 15.15 -5.54
CA LYS A 164 -6.52 16.39 -6.29
C LYS A 164 -7.05 16.16 -7.71
N LEU A 165 -7.89 17.09 -8.17
CA LEU A 165 -8.46 17.11 -9.53
C LEU A 165 -7.82 18.23 -10.35
#